data_ca757ae87225ed6f4e12c2b9d533bda1
#
_entry.id   ca757ae87225ed6f4e12c2b9d533bda1
#
_cell.length_a   1.000
_cell.length_b   1.000
_cell.length_c   1.000
_cell.angle_alpha   90.00
_cell.angle_beta   90.00
_cell.angle_gamma   90.00
#
_symmetry.space_group_name_H-M   'P 1'
#
loop_
_entity.id
_entity.type
_entity.pdbx_description
1 polymer ?
#
loop_
_entity_poly.entity_id
_entity_poly.type
_entity_poly.pdbx_seq_one_letter_code
_entity_poly.pdbx_strand_id
1 'polypeptide(L)'
;MQFRGQGKPPVGVVFDSDMGAAIDSALALAMLYGLQGKNTIRLVSISVNKPNLEAAEFCDVVTRFYLGEPGGFFAPTPIGLALAAKMVPDAPMIAAPLARRNAEGKPQYSCGISKLNDTADPVAQIRNALTAQFDQNAVVVLKGPATNLAGVLDLPGARDLIARKAKSLCAADFGRDAPAARKLLAAWPTPIVYAGPEVGDALPFPGASIEKDFAWSPAHPIVDAYRAYKPMPYDAPSYAMTAVLHAARPTEPDFGLSDPGTLSVLDDGGIRFTPGPDGKHRKLIFDPAQKDKIIQLYIELTSAKPAGRPVRFRPKK
;
A
#
# COMPACT_ATOMS: atom_id res chain seq x y z
N MET A 1 -29.80 -16.95 -24.09
CA MET A 1 -29.31 -16.43 -22.79
C MET A 1 -28.23 -15.39 -23.10
N GLN A 2 -28.56 -14.11 -23.03
CA GLN A 2 -27.56 -13.05 -23.21
C GLN A 2 -26.75 -12.96 -21.90
N PHE A 3 -25.47 -13.31 -21.95
CA PHE A 3 -24.53 -12.97 -20.90
C PHE A 3 -24.44 -11.44 -20.82
N ARG A 4 -25.09 -10.84 -19.84
CA ARG A 4 -24.82 -9.43 -19.47
C ARG A 4 -23.35 -9.33 -19.17
N GLY A 5 -22.64 -8.48 -19.92
CA GLY A 5 -21.20 -8.31 -19.80
C GLY A 5 -20.79 -8.11 -18.35
N GLN A 6 -19.91 -8.97 -17.86
CA GLN A 6 -19.26 -8.78 -16.57
C GLN A 6 -18.48 -7.47 -16.67
N GLY A 7 -18.78 -6.54 -15.77
CA GLY A 7 -18.05 -5.29 -15.68
C GLY A 7 -16.54 -5.57 -15.52
N LYS A 8 -15.72 -4.61 -15.89
CA LYS A 8 -14.26 -4.70 -15.72
C LYS A 8 -13.94 -5.05 -14.26
N PRO A 9 -13.05 -6.04 -14.00
CA PRO A 9 -12.72 -6.42 -12.63
C PRO A 9 -12.08 -5.25 -11.87
N PRO A 10 -12.14 -5.25 -10.51
CA PRO A 10 -11.47 -4.27 -9.69
C PRO A 10 -10.00 -4.12 -10.06
N VAL A 11 -9.46 -2.92 -9.95
CA VAL A 11 -8.06 -2.64 -10.28
C VAL A 11 -7.14 -3.40 -9.33
N GLY A 12 -6.18 -4.14 -9.87
CA GLY A 12 -5.15 -4.82 -9.09
C GLY A 12 -4.14 -3.82 -8.54
N VAL A 13 -3.91 -3.84 -7.23
CA VAL A 13 -2.91 -2.99 -6.56
C VAL A 13 -1.72 -3.82 -6.13
N VAL A 14 -0.53 -3.43 -6.57
CA VAL A 14 0.75 -3.86 -6.01
C VAL A 14 1.19 -2.79 -5.02
N PHE A 15 1.39 -3.16 -3.75
CA PHE A 15 1.83 -2.25 -2.69
C PHE A 15 3.24 -2.62 -2.26
N ASP A 16 4.22 -1.77 -2.59
CA ASP A 16 5.63 -1.90 -2.21
C ASP A 16 5.95 -0.84 -1.16
N SER A 17 6.32 -1.27 0.06
CA SER A 17 6.38 -0.39 1.23
C SER A 17 7.54 -0.70 2.16
N ASP A 18 8.07 0.36 2.81
CA ASP A 18 9.00 0.30 3.93
C ASP A 18 8.27 0.02 5.27
N MET A 19 7.32 -0.92 5.26
CA MET A 19 6.49 -1.24 6.42
C MET A 19 7.31 -1.28 7.72
N GLY A 20 6.83 -0.58 8.75
CA GLY A 20 7.52 -0.42 10.02
C GLY A 20 8.35 0.87 10.15
N ALA A 21 8.64 1.59 9.06
CA ALA A 21 9.36 2.87 9.12
C ALA A 21 8.49 4.00 9.68
N ALA A 22 7.22 4.05 9.28
CA ALA A 22 6.25 5.03 9.74
C ALA A 22 4.84 4.44 9.78
N ILE A 23 3.98 5.00 10.64
CA ILE A 23 2.62 4.49 10.87
C ILE A 23 1.70 4.64 9.66
N ASP A 24 1.95 5.60 8.79
CA ASP A 24 1.15 5.84 7.59
C ASP A 24 1.16 4.65 6.61
N SER A 25 2.23 3.85 6.57
CA SER A 25 2.28 2.61 5.79
C SER A 25 1.31 1.55 6.33
N ALA A 26 1.15 1.45 7.65
CA ALA A 26 0.18 0.55 8.28
C ALA A 26 -1.26 1.04 8.05
N LEU A 27 -1.51 2.34 8.18
CA LEU A 27 -2.80 2.97 7.87
C LEU A 27 -3.17 2.78 6.38
N ALA A 28 -2.19 2.94 5.48
CA ALA A 28 -2.38 2.70 4.04
C ALA A 28 -2.74 1.25 3.74
N LEU A 29 -2.12 0.28 4.42
CA LEU A 29 -2.45 -1.14 4.27
C LEU A 29 -3.89 -1.42 4.74
N ALA A 30 -4.32 -0.85 5.86
CA ALA A 30 -5.72 -0.94 6.31
C ALA A 30 -6.68 -0.31 5.31
N MET A 31 -6.35 0.86 4.76
CA MET A 31 -7.13 1.53 3.71
C MET A 31 -7.27 0.67 2.46
N LEU A 32 -6.20 -0.01 2.03
CA LEU A 32 -6.26 -0.95 0.90
C LEU A 32 -7.27 -2.07 1.14
N TYR A 33 -7.34 -2.62 2.36
CA TYR A 33 -8.35 -3.61 2.70
C TYR A 33 -9.76 -3.02 2.78
N GLY A 34 -9.92 -1.79 3.26
CA GLY A 34 -11.20 -1.08 3.21
C GLY A 34 -11.69 -0.87 1.78
N LEU A 35 -10.82 -0.43 0.88
CA LEU A 35 -11.10 -0.29 -0.55
C LEU A 35 -11.42 -1.63 -1.22
N GLN A 36 -10.71 -2.70 -0.86
CA GLN A 36 -11.00 -4.06 -1.32
C GLN A 36 -12.36 -4.55 -0.83
N GLY A 37 -12.70 -4.28 0.43
CA GLY A 37 -14.02 -4.59 1.00
C GLY A 37 -15.18 -3.93 0.25
N LYS A 38 -14.95 -2.73 -0.30
CA LYS A 38 -15.88 -2.00 -1.19
C LYS A 38 -15.82 -2.43 -2.66
N ASN A 39 -15.01 -3.43 -2.99
CA ASN A 39 -14.79 -3.91 -4.36
C ASN A 39 -14.24 -2.82 -5.32
N THR A 40 -13.60 -1.80 -4.80
CA THR A 40 -12.96 -0.74 -5.60
C THR A 40 -11.64 -1.22 -6.22
N ILE A 41 -10.87 -1.96 -5.44
CA ILE A 41 -9.58 -2.54 -5.83
C ILE A 41 -9.48 -4.01 -5.43
N ARG A 42 -8.42 -4.66 -5.90
CA ARG A 42 -7.92 -5.92 -5.35
C ARG A 42 -6.44 -5.78 -5.01
N LEU A 43 -6.08 -5.95 -3.76
CA LEU A 43 -4.69 -6.00 -3.33
C LEU A 43 -4.08 -7.34 -3.79
N VAL A 44 -3.18 -7.31 -4.76
CA VAL A 44 -2.66 -8.50 -5.44
C VAL A 44 -1.24 -8.86 -5.02
N SER A 45 -0.52 -7.94 -4.41
CA SER A 45 0.83 -8.14 -3.90
C SER A 45 1.14 -7.11 -2.81
N ILE A 46 1.79 -7.57 -1.74
CA ILE A 46 2.44 -6.71 -0.74
C ILE A 46 3.92 -7.06 -0.81
N SER A 47 4.79 -6.06 -0.96
CA SER A 47 6.23 -6.25 -0.84
C SER A 47 6.81 -5.29 0.20
N VAL A 48 7.68 -5.83 1.04
CA VAL A 48 8.45 -5.08 2.03
C VAL A 48 9.81 -4.77 1.41
N ASN A 49 10.09 -3.49 1.17
CA ASN A 49 11.29 -3.05 0.46
C ASN A 49 12.49 -2.75 1.39
N LYS A 50 12.52 -3.40 2.56
CA LYS A 50 13.62 -3.40 3.52
C LYS A 50 13.76 -4.80 4.15
N PRO A 51 14.98 -5.22 4.56
CA PRO A 51 15.24 -6.57 5.06
C PRO A 51 14.82 -6.72 6.53
N ASN A 52 13.52 -6.75 6.81
CA ASN A 52 12.97 -6.95 8.15
C ASN A 52 11.83 -7.98 8.12
N LEU A 53 12.05 -9.15 8.75
CA LEU A 53 11.07 -10.22 8.81
C LEU A 53 9.81 -9.80 9.60
N GLU A 54 9.97 -9.09 10.72
CA GLU A 54 8.83 -8.63 11.53
C GLU A 54 7.89 -7.71 10.73
N ALA A 55 8.43 -6.93 9.78
CA ALA A 55 7.61 -6.11 8.90
C ALA A 55 6.75 -6.98 7.95
N ALA A 56 7.27 -8.10 7.46
CA ALA A 56 6.51 -9.06 6.67
C ALA A 56 5.47 -9.81 7.53
N GLU A 57 5.85 -10.22 8.75
CA GLU A 57 4.94 -10.81 9.75
C GLU A 57 3.78 -9.87 10.07
N PHE A 58 4.06 -8.58 10.29
CA PHE A 58 3.02 -7.58 10.52
C PHE A 58 2.08 -7.42 9.32
N CYS A 59 2.60 -7.41 8.10
CA CYS A 59 1.77 -7.41 6.90
C CYS A 59 0.86 -8.64 6.82
N ASP A 60 1.35 -9.83 7.20
CA ASP A 60 0.55 -11.06 7.24
C ASP A 60 -0.52 -11.01 8.34
N VAL A 61 -0.18 -10.51 9.53
CA VAL A 61 -1.14 -10.27 10.61
C VAL A 61 -2.30 -9.38 10.16
N VAL A 62 -1.99 -8.24 9.53
CA VAL A 62 -3.03 -7.33 9.02
C VAL A 62 -3.83 -8.00 7.90
N THR A 63 -3.17 -8.73 6.99
CA THR A 63 -3.83 -9.48 5.92
C THR A 63 -4.85 -10.49 6.48
N ARG A 64 -4.43 -11.30 7.45
CA ARG A 64 -5.31 -12.31 8.09
C ARG A 64 -6.43 -11.68 8.90
N PHE A 65 -6.16 -10.55 9.53
CA PHE A 65 -7.20 -9.81 10.25
C PHE A 65 -8.35 -9.41 9.32
N TYR A 66 -8.05 -8.92 8.12
CA TYR A 66 -9.08 -8.47 7.17
C TYR A 66 -9.66 -9.59 6.29
N LEU A 67 -8.88 -10.59 5.89
CA LEU A 67 -9.31 -11.65 4.97
C LEU A 67 -9.69 -12.95 5.66
N GLY A 68 -9.29 -13.13 6.92
CA GLY A 68 -9.43 -14.39 7.65
C GLY A 68 -8.31 -15.39 7.35
N GLU A 69 -8.41 -16.59 7.95
CA GLU A 69 -7.42 -17.64 7.80
C GLU A 69 -7.39 -18.24 6.39
N PRO A 70 -6.23 -18.73 5.92
CA PRO A 70 -6.11 -19.49 4.67
C PRO A 70 -7.05 -20.69 4.66
N GLY A 71 -7.63 -20.99 3.51
CA GLY A 71 -8.65 -22.05 3.38
C GLY A 71 -10.08 -21.52 3.37
N GLY A 72 -10.25 -20.18 3.58
CA GLY A 72 -11.49 -19.46 3.28
C GLY A 72 -11.66 -19.20 1.78
N PHE A 73 -12.59 -18.29 1.44
CA PHE A 73 -12.91 -17.92 0.04
C PHE A 73 -11.82 -17.13 -0.68
N PHE A 74 -10.88 -16.52 0.07
CA PHE A 74 -9.82 -15.68 -0.48
C PHE A 74 -8.47 -16.35 -0.27
N ALA A 75 -7.70 -16.45 -1.36
CA ALA A 75 -6.28 -16.73 -1.24
C ALA A 75 -5.61 -15.57 -0.49
N PRO A 76 -4.67 -15.83 0.43
CA PRO A 76 -3.93 -14.78 1.11
C PRO A 76 -3.19 -13.92 0.07
N THR A 77 -3.12 -12.62 0.31
CA THR A 77 -2.30 -11.72 -0.52
C THR A 77 -0.84 -12.13 -0.35
N PRO A 78 -0.10 -12.44 -1.44
CA PRO A 78 1.31 -12.81 -1.33
C PRO A 78 2.14 -11.68 -0.72
N ILE A 79 3.09 -12.02 0.15
CA ILE A 79 3.98 -11.09 0.81
C ILE A 79 5.43 -11.41 0.42
N GLY A 80 6.10 -10.43 -0.19
CA GLY A 80 7.52 -10.49 -0.54
C GLY A 80 8.36 -9.69 0.44
N LEU A 81 9.60 -10.14 0.67
CA LEU A 81 10.56 -9.50 1.56
C LEU A 81 11.89 -9.26 0.85
N ALA A 82 12.32 -8.01 0.78
CA ALA A 82 13.63 -7.64 0.26
C ALA A 82 14.74 -8.10 1.21
N LEU A 83 15.78 -8.73 0.65
CA LEU A 83 16.94 -9.22 1.41
C LEU A 83 18.11 -8.25 1.38
N ALA A 84 18.21 -7.42 0.37
CA ALA A 84 19.34 -6.54 0.07
C ALA A 84 18.89 -5.09 -0.18
N ALA A 85 17.91 -4.59 0.55
CA ALA A 85 17.53 -3.19 0.51
C ALA A 85 18.34 -2.37 1.51
N LYS A 86 18.45 -1.05 1.27
CA LYS A 86 19.01 -0.15 2.29
C LYS A 86 18.09 -0.12 3.51
N MET A 87 18.71 -0.32 4.68
CA MET A 87 18.01 -0.29 5.97
C MET A 87 17.34 1.06 6.18
N VAL A 88 16.05 1.01 6.49
CA VAL A 88 15.30 2.11 7.07
C VAL A 88 15.04 1.71 8.54
N PRO A 89 15.34 2.55 9.52
CA PRO A 89 15.09 2.22 10.92
C PRO A 89 13.61 1.90 11.16
N ASP A 90 13.35 0.88 11.96
CA ASP A 90 12.00 0.56 12.38
C ASP A 90 11.57 1.44 13.56
N ALA A 91 10.31 1.88 13.49
CA ALA A 91 9.63 2.39 14.66
C ALA A 91 9.03 1.21 15.48
N PRO A 92 8.78 1.38 16.78
CA PRO A 92 8.30 0.29 17.65
C PRO A 92 6.90 -0.24 17.31
N MET A 93 6.28 0.29 16.28
CA MET A 93 4.89 0.00 15.91
C MET A 93 4.61 -1.45 15.49
N ILE A 94 5.58 -2.13 14.89
CA ILE A 94 5.35 -3.51 14.42
C ILE A 94 5.50 -4.55 15.53
N ALA A 95 6.37 -4.32 16.50
CA ALA A 95 6.60 -5.25 17.58
C ALA A 95 5.38 -5.41 18.51
N ALA A 96 4.62 -4.34 18.75
CA ALA A 96 3.50 -4.37 19.71
C ALA A 96 2.38 -5.35 19.29
N PRO A 97 1.82 -5.31 18.08
CA PRO A 97 0.82 -6.29 17.67
C PRO A 97 1.37 -7.72 17.60
N LEU A 98 2.62 -7.92 17.19
CA LEU A 98 3.26 -9.25 17.15
C LEU A 98 3.46 -9.85 18.55
N ALA A 99 3.78 -9.00 19.54
CA ALA A 99 3.96 -9.42 20.91
C ALA A 99 2.65 -9.60 21.69
N ARG A 100 1.53 -9.05 21.22
CA ARG A 100 0.25 -9.08 21.96
C ARG A 100 -0.26 -10.51 22.15
N ARG A 101 -0.72 -10.78 23.38
CA ARG A 101 -1.29 -12.09 23.78
C ARG A 101 -2.76 -11.94 24.17
N ASN A 102 -3.53 -12.97 23.90
CA ASN A 102 -4.91 -13.09 24.35
C ASN A 102 -4.99 -13.60 25.81
N ALA A 103 -6.20 -13.80 26.33
CA ALA A 103 -6.41 -14.23 27.70
C ALA A 103 -5.81 -15.63 28.00
N GLU A 104 -5.66 -16.50 26.99
CA GLU A 104 -5.03 -17.81 27.09
C GLU A 104 -3.51 -17.78 26.91
N GLY A 105 -2.88 -16.60 26.83
CA GLY A 105 -1.43 -16.45 26.61
C GLY A 105 -0.95 -16.75 25.19
N LYS A 106 -1.87 -17.02 24.24
CA LYS A 106 -1.54 -17.24 22.83
C LYS A 106 -1.41 -15.91 22.07
N PRO A 107 -0.74 -15.88 20.91
CA PRO A 107 -0.75 -14.69 20.06
C PRO A 107 -2.19 -14.18 19.83
N GLN A 108 -2.38 -12.87 19.99
CA GLN A 108 -3.69 -12.24 19.78
C GLN A 108 -4.10 -12.29 18.32
N TYR A 109 -3.11 -12.14 17.43
CA TYR A 109 -3.31 -12.15 15.99
C TYR A 109 -2.62 -13.37 15.38
N SER A 110 -3.28 -13.97 14.40
CA SER A 110 -2.69 -15.07 13.64
C SER A 110 -1.63 -14.53 12.67
N CYS A 111 -0.53 -15.26 12.56
CA CYS A 111 0.55 -15.01 11.61
C CYS A 111 0.99 -16.34 10.99
N GLY A 112 1.16 -16.37 9.69
CA GLY A 112 1.66 -17.54 8.96
C GLY A 112 3.11 -17.41 8.54
N ILE A 113 3.72 -16.24 8.71
CA ILE A 113 5.14 -16.00 8.46
C ILE A 113 5.88 -16.17 9.78
N SER A 114 6.92 -16.98 9.80
CA SER A 114 7.77 -17.23 10.97
C SER A 114 9.25 -17.28 10.62
N LYS A 115 9.55 -17.38 9.33
CA LYS A 115 10.91 -17.46 8.79
C LYS A 115 10.93 -16.92 7.37
N LEU A 116 12.13 -16.61 6.89
CA LEU A 116 12.34 -16.02 5.58
C LEU A 116 11.69 -16.84 4.45
N ASN A 117 11.77 -18.17 4.51
CA ASN A 117 11.20 -19.04 3.47
C ASN A 117 9.66 -19.01 3.40
N ASP A 118 9.00 -18.39 4.35
CA ASP A 118 7.55 -18.18 4.33
C ASP A 118 7.17 -16.92 3.52
N THR A 119 8.17 -16.15 3.07
CA THR A 119 8.01 -14.98 2.20
C THR A 119 8.44 -15.29 0.78
N ALA A 120 8.00 -14.46 -0.17
CA ALA A 120 8.43 -14.55 -1.56
C ALA A 120 9.63 -13.63 -1.85
N ASP A 121 10.37 -13.91 -2.93
CA ASP A 121 11.25 -12.92 -3.54
C ASP A 121 10.37 -11.77 -4.09
N PRO A 122 10.56 -10.51 -3.64
CA PRO A 122 9.66 -9.41 -3.96
C PRO A 122 9.68 -9.03 -5.45
N VAL A 123 10.82 -9.17 -6.11
CA VAL A 123 10.98 -8.85 -7.53
C VAL A 123 10.20 -9.83 -8.40
N ALA A 124 10.36 -11.12 -8.15
CA ALA A 124 9.62 -12.17 -8.82
C ALA A 124 8.12 -12.09 -8.52
N GLN A 125 7.77 -11.79 -7.27
CA GLN A 125 6.38 -11.67 -6.84
C GLN A 125 5.66 -10.51 -7.53
N ILE A 126 6.26 -9.31 -7.58
CA ILE A 126 5.69 -8.13 -8.27
C ILE A 126 5.48 -8.46 -9.74
N ARG A 127 6.48 -9.04 -10.41
CA ARG A 127 6.35 -9.48 -11.81
C ARG A 127 5.19 -10.46 -12.00
N ASN A 128 5.08 -11.47 -11.14
CA ASN A 128 4.02 -12.48 -11.23
C ASN A 128 2.64 -11.88 -10.95
N ALA A 129 2.53 -10.99 -9.97
CA ALA A 129 1.30 -10.26 -9.66
C ALA A 129 0.83 -9.44 -10.87
N LEU A 130 1.73 -8.69 -11.53
CA LEU A 130 1.42 -7.94 -12.74
C LEU A 130 1.03 -8.86 -13.90
N THR A 131 1.73 -9.99 -14.09
CA THR A 131 1.42 -10.95 -15.15
C THR A 131 -0.01 -11.47 -15.06
N ALA A 132 -0.50 -11.69 -13.84
CA ALA A 132 -1.85 -12.21 -13.59
C ALA A 132 -2.97 -11.18 -13.81
N GLN A 133 -2.65 -9.89 -13.97
CA GLN A 133 -3.67 -8.87 -14.19
C GLN A 133 -4.12 -8.78 -15.65
N PHE A 134 -5.33 -8.25 -15.87
CA PHE A 134 -5.76 -7.82 -17.19
C PHE A 134 -4.92 -6.62 -17.66
N ASP A 135 -4.86 -6.43 -18.97
CA ASP A 135 -4.12 -5.31 -19.55
C ASP A 135 -4.75 -3.97 -19.10
N GLN A 136 -3.88 -3.04 -18.72
CA GLN A 136 -4.28 -1.74 -18.18
C GLN A 136 -5.26 -1.86 -17.00
N ASN A 137 -5.05 -2.86 -16.11
CA ASN A 137 -5.88 -3.05 -14.92
C ASN A 137 -5.07 -3.27 -13.64
N ALA A 138 -3.84 -2.80 -13.60
CA ALA A 138 -3.01 -2.74 -12.40
C ALA A 138 -2.55 -1.31 -12.11
N VAL A 139 -2.28 -1.04 -10.85
CA VAL A 139 -1.54 0.14 -10.38
C VAL A 139 -0.47 -0.32 -9.39
N VAL A 140 0.65 0.38 -9.37
CA VAL A 140 1.71 0.13 -8.40
C VAL A 140 1.75 1.30 -7.43
N VAL A 141 1.83 1.04 -6.14
CA VAL A 141 2.01 2.04 -5.10
C VAL A 141 3.35 1.80 -4.43
N LEU A 142 4.18 2.84 -4.39
CA LEU A 142 5.50 2.81 -3.75
C LEU A 142 5.54 3.75 -2.55
N LYS A 143 6.03 3.22 -1.43
CA LYS A 143 6.43 3.97 -0.24
C LYS A 143 7.77 3.43 0.25
N GLY A 144 8.80 4.28 0.29
CA GLY A 144 10.16 3.86 0.69
C GLY A 144 11.09 3.52 -0.48
N PRO A 145 12.17 2.78 -0.24
CA PRO A 145 13.19 2.49 -1.25
C PRO A 145 12.65 1.87 -2.54
N ALA A 146 13.09 2.41 -3.67
CA ALA A 146 12.70 1.94 -5.01
C ALA A 146 13.37 0.61 -5.43
N THR A 147 14.12 -0.02 -4.54
CA THR A 147 14.99 -1.17 -4.81
C THR A 147 14.26 -2.34 -5.48
N ASN A 148 13.09 -2.72 -4.97
CA ASN A 148 12.32 -3.84 -5.53
C ASN A 148 11.85 -3.53 -6.96
N LEU A 149 11.28 -2.34 -7.18
CA LEU A 149 10.77 -1.94 -8.49
C LEU A 149 11.89 -1.74 -9.50
N ALA A 150 13.05 -1.22 -9.07
CA ALA A 150 14.24 -1.14 -9.90
C ALA A 150 14.77 -2.53 -10.27
N GLY A 151 14.67 -3.50 -9.35
CA GLY A 151 14.98 -4.91 -9.62
C GLY A 151 14.02 -5.55 -10.62
N VAL A 152 12.74 -5.23 -10.57
CA VAL A 152 11.77 -5.71 -11.58
C VAL A 152 12.14 -5.25 -12.98
N LEU A 153 12.66 -4.03 -13.14
CA LEU A 153 13.08 -3.49 -14.43
C LEU A 153 14.30 -4.23 -15.05
N ASP A 154 15.06 -5.00 -14.24
CA ASP A 154 16.17 -5.82 -14.72
C ASP A 154 15.71 -7.17 -15.32
N LEU A 155 14.49 -7.57 -15.04
CA LEU A 155 13.98 -8.83 -15.54
C LEU A 155 13.69 -8.76 -17.05
N PRO A 156 14.02 -9.81 -17.82
CA PRO A 156 13.72 -9.85 -19.24
C PRO A 156 12.24 -9.61 -19.53
N GLY A 157 11.95 -8.67 -20.45
CA GLY A 157 10.57 -8.32 -20.87
C GLY A 157 9.73 -7.59 -19.81
N ALA A 158 10.30 -7.20 -18.68
CA ALA A 158 9.56 -6.55 -17.59
C ALA A 158 8.98 -5.19 -17.99
N ARG A 159 9.73 -4.39 -18.77
CA ARG A 159 9.23 -3.07 -19.22
C ARG A 159 7.98 -3.21 -20.09
N ASP A 160 7.96 -4.15 -21.02
CA ASP A 160 6.81 -4.42 -21.87
C ASP A 160 5.63 -4.98 -21.06
N LEU A 161 5.91 -5.83 -20.09
CA LEU A 161 4.92 -6.35 -19.15
C LEU A 161 4.28 -5.19 -18.36
N ILE A 162 5.09 -4.33 -17.75
CA ILE A 162 4.62 -3.17 -16.96
C ILE A 162 3.81 -2.24 -17.86
N ALA A 163 4.33 -1.87 -19.04
CA ALA A 163 3.63 -1.00 -20.01
C ALA A 163 2.26 -1.55 -20.40
N ARG A 164 2.16 -2.86 -20.58
CA ARG A 164 0.90 -3.53 -20.94
C ARG A 164 -0.07 -3.62 -19.77
N LYS A 165 0.42 -3.93 -18.55
CA LYS A 165 -0.45 -4.30 -17.41
C LYS A 165 -0.79 -3.13 -16.49
N ALA A 166 0.18 -2.26 -16.21
CA ALA A 166 0.03 -1.18 -15.25
C ALA A 166 -0.45 0.12 -15.91
N LYS A 167 -1.40 0.79 -15.27
CA LYS A 167 -1.86 2.13 -15.65
C LYS A 167 -0.87 3.19 -15.22
N SER A 168 -0.34 3.06 -14.01
CA SER A 168 0.54 4.05 -13.39
C SER A 168 1.31 3.48 -12.22
N LEU A 169 2.34 4.20 -11.82
CA LEU A 169 3.01 4.12 -10.52
C LEU A 169 2.64 5.35 -9.71
N CYS A 170 2.09 5.17 -8.51
CA CYS A 170 1.86 6.23 -7.55
C CYS A 170 2.91 6.12 -6.42
N ALA A 171 3.77 7.10 -6.27
CA ALA A 171 4.85 7.08 -5.29
C ALA A 171 4.64 8.15 -4.22
N ALA A 172 4.71 7.76 -2.96
CA ALA A 172 4.74 8.68 -1.82
C ALA A 172 6.15 9.22 -1.56
N ASP A 173 7.15 8.37 -1.74
CA ASP A 173 8.57 8.72 -1.77
C ASP A 173 9.36 7.63 -2.52
N PHE A 174 10.69 7.76 -2.59
CA PHE A 174 11.57 6.81 -3.25
C PHE A 174 12.68 6.30 -2.30
N GLY A 175 12.55 6.60 -1.01
CA GLY A 175 13.49 6.20 0.03
C GLY A 175 14.91 6.72 -0.16
N ARG A 176 15.87 6.04 0.46
CA ARG A 176 17.28 6.45 0.45
C ARG A 176 18.18 5.68 -0.54
N ASP A 177 17.60 4.83 -1.39
CA ASP A 177 18.34 4.14 -2.44
C ASP A 177 18.35 4.99 -3.71
N ALA A 178 19.21 6.02 -3.74
CA ALA A 178 19.27 6.95 -4.85
C ALA A 178 19.57 6.30 -6.22
N PRO A 179 20.47 5.30 -6.34
CA PRO A 179 20.65 4.56 -7.59
C PRO A 179 19.37 3.89 -8.09
N ALA A 180 18.66 3.17 -7.21
CA ALA A 180 17.41 2.52 -7.56
C ALA A 180 16.31 3.54 -7.95
N ALA A 181 16.21 4.63 -7.20
CA ALA A 181 15.27 5.71 -7.51
C ALA A 181 15.56 6.38 -8.87
N ARG A 182 16.82 6.70 -9.17
CA ARG A 182 17.22 7.24 -10.48
C ARG A 182 16.89 6.29 -11.62
N LYS A 183 17.18 5.00 -11.45
CA LYS A 183 16.84 3.96 -12.43
C LYS A 183 15.35 3.86 -12.65
N LEU A 184 14.56 3.82 -11.56
CA LEU A 184 13.11 3.75 -11.62
C LEU A 184 12.53 4.93 -12.39
N LEU A 185 12.90 6.16 -12.02
CA LEU A 185 12.42 7.38 -12.66
C LEU A 185 12.79 7.48 -14.14
N ALA A 186 13.97 7.01 -14.53
CA ALA A 186 14.42 7.02 -15.91
C ALA A 186 13.76 5.95 -16.80
N ALA A 187 13.45 4.77 -16.24
CA ALA A 187 13.15 3.57 -17.01
C ALA A 187 11.73 3.03 -16.84
N TRP A 188 10.94 3.54 -15.88
CA TRP A 188 9.57 3.10 -15.66
C TRP A 188 8.70 3.45 -16.87
N PRO A 189 8.00 2.46 -17.48
CA PRO A 189 7.37 2.68 -18.79
C PRO A 189 5.97 3.31 -18.74
N THR A 190 5.35 3.42 -17.57
CA THR A 190 4.02 4.02 -17.43
C THR A 190 4.08 5.36 -16.67
N PRO A 191 3.03 6.18 -16.68
CA PRO A 191 3.03 7.44 -15.92
C PRO A 191 3.39 7.25 -14.45
N ILE A 192 4.22 8.15 -13.91
CA ILE A 192 4.53 8.24 -12.48
C ILE A 192 3.81 9.44 -11.90
N VAL A 193 3.02 9.21 -10.86
CA VAL A 193 2.37 10.26 -10.06
C VAL A 193 3.04 10.31 -8.69
N TYR A 194 3.60 11.46 -8.36
CA TYR A 194 4.29 11.69 -7.10
C TYR A 194 3.35 12.38 -6.10
N ALA A 195 3.03 11.68 -5.03
CA ALA A 195 2.32 12.23 -3.88
C ALA A 195 3.37 12.80 -2.90
N GLY A 196 3.84 14.02 -3.18
CA GLY A 196 4.89 14.65 -2.40
C GLY A 196 4.52 14.84 -0.92
N PRO A 197 5.54 15.03 -0.05
CA PRO A 197 5.32 15.15 1.40
C PRO A 197 4.38 16.30 1.75
N GLU A 198 4.38 17.37 0.97
CA GLU A 198 3.51 18.53 1.19
C GLU A 198 2.01 18.19 1.21
N VAL A 199 1.60 17.16 0.43
CA VAL A 199 0.19 16.73 0.42
C VAL A 199 -0.11 15.86 1.66
N GLY A 200 0.78 14.95 1.99
CA GLY A 200 0.62 14.09 3.16
C GLY A 200 0.66 14.85 4.49
N ASP A 201 1.48 15.90 4.58
CA ASP A 201 1.54 16.79 5.74
C ASP A 201 0.27 17.65 5.88
N ALA A 202 -0.31 18.10 4.76
CA ALA A 202 -1.54 18.89 4.75
C ALA A 202 -2.79 18.09 5.15
N LEU A 203 -2.74 16.75 5.04
CA LEU A 203 -3.86 15.82 5.22
C LEU A 203 -3.57 14.78 6.32
N PRO A 204 -3.26 15.19 7.56
CA PRO A 204 -2.93 14.23 8.61
C PRO A 204 -4.13 13.34 8.94
N PHE A 205 -3.86 12.06 9.22
CA PHE A 205 -4.85 11.13 9.75
C PHE A 205 -5.10 11.45 11.23
N PRO A 206 -6.35 11.73 11.64
CA PRO A 206 -6.64 12.15 13.01
C PRO A 206 -6.46 11.01 14.02
N GLY A 207 -5.61 11.21 15.02
CA GLY A 207 -5.39 10.21 16.09
C GLY A 207 -6.64 9.91 16.91
N ALA A 208 -7.55 10.87 17.07
CA ALA A 208 -8.83 10.65 17.71
C ALA A 208 -9.70 9.57 17.04
N SER A 209 -9.52 9.36 15.71
CA SER A 209 -10.19 8.30 14.97
C SER A 209 -9.80 6.90 15.46
N ILE A 210 -8.57 6.72 15.91
CA ILE A 210 -8.07 5.43 16.42
C ILE A 210 -8.90 4.94 17.62
N GLU A 211 -9.30 5.85 18.49
CA GLU A 211 -10.11 5.51 19.66
C GLU A 211 -11.61 5.39 19.33
N LYS A 212 -12.09 6.18 18.38
CA LYS A 212 -13.51 6.28 18.07
C LYS A 212 -13.95 5.30 16.98
N ASP A 213 -13.28 5.36 15.83
CA ASP A 213 -13.80 4.72 14.61
C ASP A 213 -13.34 3.25 14.49
N PHE A 214 -12.32 2.84 15.25
CA PHE A 214 -11.88 1.45 15.36
C PHE A 214 -12.48 0.70 16.56
N ALA A 215 -13.33 1.34 17.37
CA ALA A 215 -13.93 0.75 18.58
C ALA A 215 -14.80 -0.50 18.33
N TRP A 216 -15.12 -0.80 17.07
CA TRP A 216 -15.84 -2.02 16.69
C TRP A 216 -15.03 -3.31 16.91
N SER A 217 -13.72 -3.23 17.08
CA SER A 217 -12.86 -4.37 17.41
C SER A 217 -12.07 -4.10 18.70
N PRO A 218 -12.22 -4.94 19.74
CA PRO A 218 -11.49 -4.79 21.00
C PRO A 218 -9.98 -5.08 20.84
N ALA A 219 -9.60 -5.75 19.76
CA ALA A 219 -8.23 -6.02 19.37
C ALA A 219 -8.09 -5.77 17.88
N HIS A 220 -7.30 -4.75 17.51
CA HIS A 220 -7.09 -4.35 16.13
C HIS A 220 -5.59 -4.09 15.90
N PRO A 221 -4.93 -4.79 14.95
CA PRO A 221 -3.48 -4.70 14.79
C PRO A 221 -2.99 -3.29 14.42
N ILE A 222 -3.79 -2.52 13.69
CA ILE A 222 -3.47 -1.12 13.35
C ILE A 222 -3.58 -0.21 14.57
N VAL A 223 -4.55 -0.42 15.45
CA VAL A 223 -4.71 0.35 16.70
C VAL A 223 -3.51 0.11 17.61
N ASP A 224 -3.11 -1.15 17.76
CA ASP A 224 -1.91 -1.50 18.56
C ASP A 224 -0.64 -0.87 17.98
N ALA A 225 -0.47 -0.94 16.65
CA ALA A 225 0.64 -0.32 15.95
C ALA A 225 0.65 1.21 16.14
N TYR A 226 -0.51 1.85 15.99
CA TYR A 226 -0.64 3.30 16.11
C TYR A 226 -0.25 3.79 17.52
N ARG A 227 -0.76 3.12 18.55
CA ARG A 227 -0.46 3.42 19.96
C ARG A 227 1.01 3.19 20.33
N ALA A 228 1.65 2.20 19.67
CA ALA A 228 3.06 1.90 19.90
C ALA A 228 4.02 2.82 19.13
N TYR A 229 3.56 3.49 18.07
CA TYR A 229 4.38 4.35 17.23
C TYR A 229 4.84 5.61 17.97
N LYS A 230 3.90 6.30 18.63
CA LYS A 230 4.14 7.51 19.43
C LYS A 230 3.15 7.60 20.58
N PRO A 231 3.49 8.30 21.66
CA PRO A 231 2.53 8.61 22.73
C PRO A 231 1.28 9.34 22.18
N MET A 232 0.10 8.83 22.54
CA MET A 232 -1.16 9.47 22.21
C MET A 232 -1.42 10.71 23.09
N PRO A 233 -2.17 11.72 22.62
CA PRO A 233 -2.76 11.84 21.27
C PRO A 233 -1.78 12.43 20.26
N TYR A 234 -1.83 11.99 19.00
CA TYR A 234 -1.12 12.62 17.88
C TYR A 234 -1.87 12.34 16.57
N ASP A 235 -1.68 13.21 15.57
CA ASP A 235 -2.13 12.99 14.21
C ASP A 235 -0.95 12.50 13.36
N ALA A 236 -1.21 11.55 12.47
CA ALA A 236 -0.17 10.97 11.63
C ALA A 236 -0.19 11.59 10.22
N PRO A 237 0.96 11.96 9.64
CA PRO A 237 1.01 12.35 8.24
C PRO A 237 0.54 11.19 7.34
N SER A 238 0.02 11.50 6.15
CA SER A 238 -0.69 10.52 5.30
C SER A 238 0.00 10.28 3.96
N TYR A 239 1.33 10.18 3.91
CA TYR A 239 2.10 10.05 2.66
C TYR A 239 1.67 8.84 1.83
N ALA A 240 1.75 7.64 2.40
CA ALA A 240 1.35 6.40 1.73
C ALA A 240 -0.17 6.36 1.46
N MET A 241 -0.98 6.87 2.40
CA MET A 241 -2.44 6.92 2.25
C MET A 241 -2.86 7.79 1.06
N THR A 242 -2.19 8.94 0.86
CA THR A 242 -2.43 9.84 -0.28
C THR A 242 -2.15 9.12 -1.61
N ALA A 243 -1.01 8.44 -1.70
CA ALA A 243 -0.66 7.67 -2.90
C ALA A 243 -1.66 6.52 -3.17
N VAL A 244 -2.08 5.79 -2.12
CA VAL A 244 -3.08 4.72 -2.21
C VAL A 244 -4.44 5.26 -2.65
N LEU A 245 -4.92 6.35 -2.06
CA LEU A 245 -6.23 6.91 -2.40
C LEU A 245 -6.29 7.32 -3.86
N HIS A 246 -5.26 8.04 -4.35
CA HIS A 246 -5.18 8.41 -5.75
C HIS A 246 -5.05 7.19 -6.67
N ALA A 247 -4.20 6.23 -6.36
CA ALA A 247 -4.04 5.01 -7.14
C ALA A 247 -5.34 4.22 -7.31
N ALA A 248 -6.15 4.16 -6.25
CA ALA A 248 -7.43 3.46 -6.25
C ALA A 248 -8.56 4.25 -6.95
N ARG A 249 -8.49 5.58 -6.96
CA ARG A 249 -9.56 6.48 -7.39
C ARG A 249 -9.03 7.64 -8.28
N PRO A 250 -8.29 7.33 -9.37
CA PRO A 250 -7.57 8.35 -10.13
C PRO A 250 -8.47 9.34 -10.90
N THR A 251 -9.75 9.02 -11.05
CA THR A 251 -10.74 9.86 -11.75
C THR A 251 -11.64 10.65 -10.81
N GLU A 252 -11.54 10.39 -9.51
CA GLU A 252 -12.31 11.13 -8.51
C GLU A 252 -11.68 12.49 -8.24
N PRO A 253 -12.48 13.51 -7.91
CA PRO A 253 -11.99 14.86 -7.66
C PRO A 253 -11.36 15.02 -6.26
N ASP A 254 -10.70 13.98 -5.76
CA ASP A 254 -10.03 14.03 -4.46
C ASP A 254 -8.70 14.81 -4.57
N PHE A 255 -8.00 14.63 -5.69
CA PHE A 255 -6.73 15.32 -5.99
C PHE A 255 -6.69 15.80 -7.44
N GLY A 256 -6.01 16.93 -7.66
CA GLY A 256 -5.57 17.36 -8.97
C GLY A 256 -4.22 16.77 -9.35
N LEU A 257 -3.86 16.92 -10.61
CA LEU A 257 -2.53 16.60 -11.13
C LEU A 257 -1.86 17.87 -11.68
N SER A 258 -0.56 18.01 -11.42
CA SER A 258 0.24 19.08 -12.04
C SER A 258 0.27 18.92 -13.56
N ASP A 259 0.72 19.98 -14.24
CA ASP A 259 1.23 19.84 -15.60
C ASP A 259 2.34 18.79 -15.65
N PRO A 260 2.62 18.22 -16.84
CA PRO A 260 3.74 17.31 -17.03
C PRO A 260 5.07 17.89 -16.55
N GLY A 261 5.96 17.01 -16.10
CA GLY A 261 7.28 17.40 -15.65
C GLY A 261 8.19 16.19 -15.46
N THR A 262 9.36 16.44 -14.90
CA THR A 262 10.37 15.42 -14.63
C THR A 262 10.72 15.40 -13.15
N LEU A 263 10.65 14.22 -12.54
CA LEU A 263 11.18 13.96 -11.22
C LEU A 263 12.67 13.62 -11.33
N SER A 264 13.47 14.17 -10.45
CA SER A 264 14.90 13.87 -10.34
C SER A 264 15.29 13.64 -8.87
N VAL A 265 16.28 12.79 -8.67
CA VAL A 265 16.85 12.50 -7.34
C VAL A 265 18.04 13.42 -7.14
N LEU A 266 18.00 14.22 -6.09
CA LEU A 266 19.07 15.10 -5.67
C LEU A 266 20.20 14.31 -4.98
N ASP A 267 21.34 14.96 -4.76
CA ASP A 267 22.50 14.31 -4.12
C ASP A 267 22.26 13.98 -2.63
N ASP A 268 21.39 14.74 -1.98
CA ASP A 268 20.94 14.48 -0.60
C ASP A 268 19.85 13.38 -0.51
N GLY A 269 19.42 12.85 -1.67
CA GLY A 269 18.33 11.88 -1.78
C GLY A 269 16.94 12.49 -1.87
N GLY A 270 16.82 13.81 -1.80
CA GLY A 270 15.57 14.54 -2.02
C GLY A 270 15.03 14.37 -3.44
N ILE A 271 13.75 14.61 -3.62
CA ILE A 271 13.08 14.53 -4.93
C ILE A 271 12.74 15.95 -5.39
N ARG A 272 13.18 16.30 -6.59
CA ARG A 272 12.82 17.54 -7.26
C ARG A 272 11.88 17.25 -8.43
N PHE A 273 10.80 18.00 -8.52
CA PHE A 273 9.94 18.04 -9.70
C PHE A 273 10.22 19.31 -10.50
N THR A 274 10.51 19.13 -11.78
CA THR A 274 10.72 20.24 -12.73
C THR A 274 9.61 20.19 -13.78
N PRO A 275 8.71 21.19 -13.85
CA PRO A 275 7.71 21.27 -14.90
C PRO A 275 8.34 21.32 -16.29
N GLY A 276 7.69 20.69 -17.27
CA GLY A 276 8.13 20.72 -18.66
C GLY A 276 7.21 19.87 -19.54
N PRO A 277 6.86 20.33 -20.77
CA PRO A 277 5.85 19.70 -21.61
C PRO A 277 6.20 18.27 -22.04
N ASP A 278 7.49 17.95 -22.14
CA ASP A 278 7.99 16.63 -22.52
C ASP A 278 8.13 15.66 -21.31
N GLY A 279 7.80 16.13 -20.12
CA GLY A 279 7.89 15.34 -18.88
C GLY A 279 6.87 14.21 -18.85
N LYS A 280 7.28 13.06 -18.25
CA LYS A 280 6.44 11.87 -18.12
C LYS A 280 5.86 11.70 -16.71
N HIS A 281 6.22 12.59 -15.80
CA HIS A 281 5.81 12.52 -14.39
C HIS A 281 4.82 13.65 -14.09
N ARG A 282 4.03 13.43 -13.02
CA ARG A 282 3.12 14.44 -12.48
C ARG A 282 3.22 14.44 -10.96
N LYS A 283 2.90 15.57 -10.34
CA LYS A 283 2.68 15.64 -8.89
C LYS A 283 1.19 15.66 -8.59
N LEU A 284 0.82 15.10 -7.45
CA LEU A 284 -0.50 15.36 -6.88
C LEU A 284 -0.59 16.82 -6.43
N ILE A 285 -1.72 17.42 -6.73
CA ILE A 285 -2.11 18.74 -6.24
C ILE A 285 -3.29 18.56 -5.29
N PHE A 286 -3.17 19.17 -4.13
CA PHE A 286 -4.21 19.18 -3.12
C PHE A 286 -4.92 20.55 -3.12
N ASP A 287 -6.26 20.51 -3.20
CA ASP A 287 -7.10 21.67 -2.98
C ASP A 287 -7.50 21.73 -1.50
N PRO A 288 -7.12 22.79 -0.75
CA PRO A 288 -7.48 22.94 0.65
C PRO A 288 -8.99 22.83 0.92
N ALA A 289 -9.84 23.20 -0.03
CA ALA A 289 -11.30 23.05 0.08
C ALA A 289 -11.77 21.58 0.16
N GLN A 290 -10.94 20.64 -0.28
CA GLN A 290 -11.22 19.18 -0.22
C GLN A 290 -10.72 18.52 1.08
N LYS A 291 -10.03 19.27 1.96
CA LYS A 291 -9.35 18.72 3.15
C LYS A 291 -10.25 17.82 3.99
N ASP A 292 -11.36 18.35 4.45
CA ASP A 292 -12.25 17.62 5.37
C ASP A 292 -12.85 16.37 4.71
N LYS A 293 -13.20 16.46 3.43
CA LYS A 293 -13.69 15.34 2.64
C LYS A 293 -12.65 14.23 2.51
N ILE A 294 -11.39 14.59 2.22
CA ILE A 294 -10.32 13.59 2.06
C ILE A 294 -9.99 12.94 3.40
N ILE A 295 -9.90 13.72 4.48
CA ILE A 295 -9.68 13.19 5.84
C ILE A 295 -10.83 12.23 6.22
N GLN A 296 -12.07 12.60 5.93
CA GLN A 296 -13.23 11.73 6.18
C GLN A 296 -13.14 10.41 5.38
N LEU A 297 -12.69 10.46 4.11
CA LEU A 297 -12.42 9.27 3.32
C LEU A 297 -11.31 8.41 3.91
N TYR A 298 -10.24 9.02 4.42
CA TYR A 298 -9.18 8.30 5.12
C TYR A 298 -9.73 7.54 6.31
N ILE A 299 -10.51 8.21 7.17
CA ILE A 299 -11.13 7.60 8.34
C ILE A 299 -12.03 6.42 7.92
N GLU A 300 -12.98 6.68 7.02
CA GLU A 300 -13.95 5.68 6.56
C GLU A 300 -13.28 4.43 5.97
N LEU A 301 -12.27 4.62 5.11
CA LEU A 301 -11.62 3.52 4.43
C LEU A 301 -10.67 2.75 5.34
N THR A 302 -9.96 3.46 6.23
CA THR A 302 -8.97 2.83 7.12
C THR A 302 -9.63 2.10 8.28
N SER A 303 -10.74 2.63 8.84
CA SER A 303 -11.50 2.00 9.92
C SER A 303 -12.56 1.01 9.44
N ALA A 304 -12.61 0.72 8.14
CA ALA A 304 -13.58 -0.20 7.57
C ALA A 304 -13.46 -1.60 8.20
N LYS A 305 -14.61 -2.20 8.51
CA LYS A 305 -14.66 -3.58 9.01
C LYS A 305 -14.26 -4.56 7.92
N PRO A 306 -13.67 -5.72 8.29
CA PRO A 306 -13.46 -6.81 7.36
C PRO A 306 -14.73 -7.10 6.56
N ALA A 307 -14.61 -7.29 5.25
CA ALA A 307 -15.75 -7.68 4.42
C ALA A 307 -16.30 -9.03 4.94
N GLY A 308 -17.59 -9.04 5.28
CA GLY A 308 -18.26 -10.26 5.75
C GLY A 308 -18.08 -11.39 4.73
N ARG A 309 -17.87 -12.61 5.20
CA ARG A 309 -17.83 -13.79 4.33
C ARG A 309 -19.12 -13.84 3.51
N PRO A 310 -19.08 -14.00 2.17
CA PRO A 310 -20.30 -14.23 1.41
C PRO A 310 -21.01 -15.44 1.99
N VAL A 311 -22.28 -15.27 2.40
CA VAL A 311 -23.08 -16.38 2.92
C VAL A 311 -23.24 -17.39 1.79
N ARG A 312 -22.63 -18.57 1.92
CA ARG A 312 -22.88 -19.68 0.99
C ARG A 312 -24.36 -19.96 1.02
N PHE A 313 -25.05 -19.74 -0.08
CA PHE A 313 -26.37 -20.30 -0.28
C PHE A 313 -26.24 -21.83 -0.14
N ARG A 314 -26.64 -22.37 1.01
CA ARG A 314 -26.94 -23.82 1.10
C ARG A 314 -28.30 -23.98 0.44
N PRO A 315 -28.42 -24.71 -0.66
CA PRO A 315 -29.74 -25.09 -1.14
C PRO A 315 -30.43 -25.84 0.01
N LYS A 316 -31.62 -25.38 0.38
CA LYS A 316 -32.47 -26.15 1.30
C LYS A 316 -32.68 -27.53 0.67
N LYS A 317 -32.32 -28.57 1.39
CA LYS A 317 -32.67 -29.96 1.05
C LYS A 317 -34.18 -30.12 1.09
#